data_cbe8729f2949e297870e3e561f5d36e9
#
_entry.id   cbe8729f2949e297870e3e561f5d36e9
#
_cell.length_a   1.000
_cell.length_b   1.000
_cell.length_c   1.000
_cell.angle_alpha   90.00
_cell.angle_beta   90.00
_cell.angle_gamma   90.00
#
_symmetry.space_group_name_H-M   'P 1'
#
loop_
_entity.id
_entity.type
_entity.pdbx_description
1 polymer ?
#
loop_
_entity_poly.entity_id
_entity_poly.type
_entity_poly.pdbx_seq_one_letter_code
_entity_poly.pdbx_strand_id
1 'polypeptide(L)'
;MPEILVQLFGLATIASAIRAFVPLYLATLGGVFNERSGIVNIGIDGMMIFGTWFGAWGALRWGPVAGLLVAIAAGVAAASLHALATVTFRVDHIVSGVAINILAIGIPRFLSIAAYGQGTQSPQVEQLPKVDVPGLGDISPRPGTVNEGSWGTSGDWVPWP
;
A
#
# COMPACT_ATOMS: atom_id res chain seq x y z
N MET A 1 6.89 6.57 -33.02
CA MET A 1 6.40 7.82 -32.35
C MET A 1 4.92 7.77 -31.97
N PRO A 2 3.94 7.48 -32.85
CA PRO A 2 2.52 7.49 -32.48
C PRO A 2 2.15 6.41 -31.45
N GLU A 3 2.76 5.22 -31.49
CA GLU A 3 2.47 4.14 -30.55
C GLU A 3 2.86 4.50 -29.10
N ILE A 4 3.97 5.21 -28.90
CA ILE A 4 4.41 5.66 -27.58
C ILE A 4 3.42 6.68 -27.00
N LEU A 5 2.89 7.58 -27.82
CA LEU A 5 1.88 8.56 -27.40
C LEU A 5 0.55 7.89 -27.06
N VAL A 6 0.15 6.89 -27.82
CA VAL A 6 -1.07 6.09 -27.52
C VAL A 6 -0.88 5.30 -26.22
N GLN A 7 0.30 4.77 -25.95
CA GLN A 7 0.59 4.09 -24.68
C GLN A 7 0.63 5.07 -23.50
N LEU A 8 1.23 6.26 -23.68
CA LEU A 8 1.33 7.27 -22.63
C LEU A 8 -0.02 7.89 -22.25
N PHE A 9 -0.89 8.08 -23.23
CA PHE A 9 -2.21 8.71 -23.03
C PHE A 9 -3.37 7.72 -23.14
N GLY A 10 -3.08 6.43 -23.18
CA GLY A 10 -4.09 5.37 -23.26
C GLY A 10 -4.91 5.23 -21.97
N LEU A 11 -6.12 4.64 -22.10
CA LEU A 11 -7.01 4.34 -20.97
C LEU A 11 -6.31 3.53 -19.85
N ALA A 12 -5.35 2.67 -20.22
CA ALA A 12 -4.56 1.89 -19.26
C ALA A 12 -3.71 2.77 -18.34
N THR A 13 -3.09 3.82 -18.88
CA THR A 13 -2.29 4.78 -18.10
C THR A 13 -3.17 5.59 -17.16
N ILE A 14 -4.34 6.05 -17.64
CA ILE A 14 -5.30 6.78 -16.82
C ILE A 14 -5.83 5.89 -15.70
N ALA A 15 -6.19 4.64 -16.00
CA ALA A 15 -6.65 3.68 -15.00
C ALA A 15 -5.57 3.39 -13.94
N SER A 16 -4.31 3.26 -14.36
CA SER A 16 -3.18 3.06 -13.45
C SER A 16 -2.93 4.29 -12.58
N ALA A 17 -3.03 5.49 -13.14
CA ALA A 17 -2.91 6.75 -12.41
C ALA A 17 -4.01 6.89 -11.34
N ILE A 18 -5.26 6.56 -11.68
CA ILE A 18 -6.38 6.58 -10.72
C ILE A 18 -6.14 5.59 -9.57
N ARG A 19 -5.64 4.38 -9.87
CA ARG A 19 -5.32 3.38 -8.83
C ARG A 19 -4.22 3.87 -7.90
N ALA A 20 -3.18 4.50 -8.43
CA ALA A 20 -2.09 5.06 -7.63
C ALA A 20 -2.54 6.30 -6.82
N PHE A 21 -3.51 7.05 -7.33
CA PHE A 21 -4.03 8.26 -6.68
C PHE A 21 -4.80 7.95 -5.40
N VAL A 22 -5.55 6.84 -5.32
CA VAL A 22 -6.41 6.52 -4.18
C VAL A 22 -5.66 6.48 -2.83
N PRO A 23 -4.56 5.72 -2.68
CA PRO A 23 -3.83 5.70 -1.41
C PRO A 23 -3.21 7.06 -1.07
N LEU A 24 -2.70 7.79 -2.06
CA LEU A 24 -2.15 9.12 -1.86
C LEU A 24 -3.23 10.13 -1.40
N TYR A 25 -4.40 10.06 -2.00
CA TYR A 25 -5.54 10.90 -1.62
C TYR A 25 -6.00 10.63 -0.17
N LEU A 26 -6.11 9.37 0.21
CA LEU A 26 -6.47 9.00 1.59
C LEU A 26 -5.40 9.44 2.59
N ALA A 27 -4.12 9.28 2.26
CA ALA A 27 -3.02 9.78 3.08
C ALA A 27 -3.07 11.31 3.24
N THR A 28 -3.33 12.04 2.15
CA THR A 28 -3.47 13.50 2.16
C THR A 28 -4.64 13.94 3.02
N LEU A 29 -5.79 13.28 2.94
CA LEU A 29 -6.93 13.56 3.82
C LEU A 29 -6.56 13.37 5.29
N GLY A 30 -5.88 12.28 5.63
CA GLY A 30 -5.35 12.05 6.98
C GLY A 30 -4.41 13.17 7.44
N GLY A 31 -3.53 13.63 6.54
CA GLY A 31 -2.63 14.76 6.79
C GLY A 31 -3.38 16.06 7.11
N VAL A 32 -4.39 16.39 6.31
CA VAL A 32 -5.23 17.60 6.52
C VAL A 32 -5.94 17.57 7.88
N PHE A 33 -6.45 16.43 8.32
CA PHE A 33 -7.04 16.30 9.63
C PHE A 33 -6.03 16.52 10.76
N ASN A 34 -4.82 15.96 10.62
CA ASN A 34 -3.74 16.16 11.58
C ASN A 34 -3.31 17.63 11.66
N GLU A 35 -3.09 18.28 10.52
CA GLU A 35 -2.70 19.70 10.48
C GLU A 35 -3.77 20.62 11.08
N ARG A 36 -5.06 20.33 10.86
CA ARG A 36 -6.16 21.08 11.49
C ARG A 36 -6.19 20.91 12.99
N SER A 37 -5.70 19.83 13.55
CA SER A 37 -5.54 19.63 14.99
C SER A 37 -4.28 20.31 15.58
N GLY A 38 -3.46 20.94 14.73
CA GLY A 38 -2.20 21.56 15.12
C GLY A 38 -1.01 20.59 15.20
N ILE A 39 -1.19 19.35 14.72
CA ILE A 39 -0.16 18.31 14.73
C ILE A 39 0.34 18.08 13.29
N VAL A 40 1.60 18.33 13.03
CA VAL A 40 2.23 17.98 11.74
C VAL A 40 2.65 16.52 11.77
N ASN A 41 2.07 15.69 10.92
CA ASN A 41 2.39 14.27 10.86
C ASN A 41 3.23 13.93 9.62
N ILE A 42 4.54 13.93 9.76
CA ILE A 42 5.47 13.50 8.70
C ILE A 42 5.56 11.95 8.64
N GLY A 43 5.05 11.25 9.66
CA GLY A 43 5.11 9.79 9.77
C GLY A 43 4.06 9.02 8.97
N ILE A 44 3.24 9.69 8.15
CA ILE A 44 2.14 9.06 7.39
C ILE A 44 2.68 7.97 6.46
N ASP A 45 3.82 8.19 5.82
CA ASP A 45 4.46 7.21 4.94
C ASP A 45 4.81 5.93 5.69
N GLY A 46 5.44 6.04 6.85
CA GLY A 46 5.72 4.90 7.72
C GLY A 46 4.46 4.18 8.20
N MET A 47 3.40 4.90 8.52
CA MET A 47 2.10 4.30 8.91
C MET A 47 1.50 3.50 7.75
N MET A 48 1.62 3.98 6.52
CA MET A 48 1.19 3.26 5.31
C MET A 48 2.00 1.98 5.09
N ILE A 49 3.32 2.02 5.29
CA ILE A 49 4.21 0.85 5.18
C ILE A 49 3.80 -0.22 6.21
N PHE A 50 3.55 0.15 7.46
CA PHE A 50 3.03 -0.78 8.48
C PHE A 50 1.69 -1.38 8.04
N GLY A 51 0.74 -0.55 7.59
CA GLY A 51 -0.55 -1.01 7.08
C GLY A 51 -0.40 -2.01 5.93
N THR A 52 0.49 -1.73 5.00
CA THR A 52 0.75 -2.60 3.83
C THR A 52 1.31 -3.95 4.26
N TRP A 53 2.31 -3.97 5.16
CA TRP A 53 2.94 -5.22 5.59
C TRP A 53 1.97 -6.10 6.39
N PHE A 54 1.32 -5.54 7.39
CA PHE A 54 0.36 -6.28 8.22
C PHE A 54 -0.88 -6.70 7.44
N GLY A 55 -1.30 -5.88 6.47
CA GLY A 55 -2.38 -6.22 5.55
C GLY A 55 -2.06 -7.43 4.69
N ALA A 56 -0.88 -7.47 4.07
CA ALA A 56 -0.42 -8.62 3.30
C ALA A 56 -0.31 -9.88 4.18
N TRP A 57 0.26 -9.74 5.37
CA TRP A 57 0.38 -10.84 6.33
C TRP A 57 -0.99 -11.37 6.78
N GLY A 58 -1.95 -10.50 7.06
CA GLY A 58 -3.31 -10.86 7.43
C GLY A 58 -4.07 -11.52 6.28
N ALA A 59 -3.91 -11.01 5.05
CA ALA A 59 -4.56 -11.56 3.87
C ALA A 59 -4.06 -12.96 3.52
N LEU A 60 -2.76 -13.25 3.70
CA LEU A 60 -2.19 -14.59 3.50
C LEU A 60 -2.72 -15.62 4.50
N ARG A 61 -3.13 -15.20 5.70
CA ARG A 61 -3.60 -16.11 6.76
C ARG A 61 -5.11 -16.29 6.82
N TRP A 62 -5.85 -15.23 6.59
CA TRP A 62 -7.30 -15.18 6.84
C TRP A 62 -8.10 -14.65 5.64
N GLY A 63 -7.45 -14.47 4.50
CA GLY A 63 -8.07 -13.98 3.27
C GLY A 63 -8.09 -12.45 3.14
N PRO A 64 -8.45 -11.94 1.95
CA PRO A 64 -8.25 -10.54 1.58
C PRO A 64 -9.05 -9.54 2.42
N VAL A 65 -10.26 -9.89 2.85
CA VAL A 65 -11.10 -9.01 3.68
C VAL A 65 -10.51 -8.88 5.09
N ALA A 66 -10.06 -9.98 5.68
CA ALA A 66 -9.38 -9.94 6.97
C ALA A 66 -8.06 -9.17 6.88
N GLY A 67 -7.31 -9.33 5.79
CA GLY A 67 -6.12 -8.54 5.51
C GLY A 67 -6.37 -7.04 5.52
N LEU A 68 -7.48 -6.59 4.92
CA LEU A 68 -7.87 -5.17 4.96
C LEU A 68 -8.12 -4.68 6.39
N LEU A 69 -8.83 -5.45 7.20
CA LEU A 69 -9.09 -5.08 8.61
C LEU A 69 -7.79 -5.02 9.42
N VAL A 70 -6.88 -5.96 9.20
CA VAL A 70 -5.56 -5.98 9.85
C VAL A 70 -4.72 -4.79 9.40
N ALA A 71 -4.77 -4.40 8.11
CA ALA A 71 -4.10 -3.22 7.59
C ALA A 71 -4.58 -1.93 8.28
N ILE A 72 -5.90 -1.79 8.41
CA ILE A 72 -6.52 -0.66 9.10
C ILE A 72 -6.08 -0.63 10.56
N ALA A 73 -6.15 -1.76 11.27
CA ALA A 73 -5.75 -1.85 12.67
C ALA A 73 -4.27 -1.50 12.87
N ALA A 74 -3.38 -1.95 11.99
CA ALA A 74 -1.95 -1.62 12.04
C ALA A 74 -1.68 -0.12 11.79
N GLY A 75 -2.37 0.47 10.81
CA GLY A 75 -2.29 1.90 10.55
C GLY A 75 -2.78 2.73 11.74
N VAL A 76 -3.91 2.36 12.33
CA VAL A 76 -4.45 3.00 13.55
C VAL A 76 -3.49 2.85 14.73
N ALA A 77 -2.87 1.68 14.92
CA ALA A 77 -1.90 1.47 15.99
C ALA A 77 -0.68 2.37 15.82
N ALA A 78 -0.13 2.49 14.60
CA ALA A 78 1.00 3.37 14.30
C ALA A 78 0.63 4.86 14.50
N ALA A 79 -0.57 5.26 14.06
CA ALA A 79 -1.08 6.61 14.27
C ALA A 79 -1.32 6.92 15.77
N SER A 80 -1.83 5.95 16.53
CA SER A 80 -2.02 6.08 17.98
C SER A 80 -0.70 6.24 18.72
N LEU A 81 0.35 5.55 18.27
CA LEU A 81 1.70 5.70 18.82
C LEU A 81 2.23 7.12 18.59
N HIS A 82 2.05 7.67 17.38
CA HIS A 82 2.39 9.05 17.07
C HIS A 82 1.61 10.07 17.94
N ALA A 83 0.29 9.87 18.06
CA ALA A 83 -0.56 10.72 18.88
C ALA A 83 -0.16 10.65 20.36
N LEU A 84 0.13 9.47 20.87
CA LEU A 84 0.60 9.29 22.26
C LEU A 84 1.93 10.03 22.50
N ALA A 85 2.86 9.92 21.57
CA ALA A 85 4.15 10.61 21.68
C ALA A 85 3.99 12.13 21.65
N THR A 86 3.19 12.65 20.72
CA THR A 86 3.07 14.10 20.50
C THR A 86 2.14 14.78 21.47
N VAL A 87 0.98 14.17 21.78
CA VAL A 87 -0.04 14.77 22.65
C VAL A 87 0.24 14.51 24.12
N THR A 88 0.57 13.27 24.48
CA THR A 88 0.74 12.88 25.89
C THR A 88 2.13 13.20 26.38
N PHE A 89 3.15 12.76 25.64
CA PHE A 89 4.57 12.97 26.01
C PHE A 89 5.13 14.31 25.53
N ARG A 90 4.39 15.05 24.72
CA ARG A 90 4.79 16.35 24.16
C ARG A 90 6.13 16.29 23.39
N VAL A 91 6.40 15.15 22.76
CA VAL A 91 7.54 15.01 21.88
C VAL A 91 7.29 15.87 20.63
N ASP A 92 8.35 16.44 20.10
CA ASP A 92 8.27 17.18 18.83
C ASP A 92 7.68 16.32 17.72
N HIS A 93 6.74 16.91 16.95
CA HIS A 93 5.96 16.22 15.94
C HIS A 93 6.83 15.67 14.82
N ILE A 94 7.85 16.44 14.42
CA ILE A 94 8.81 16.06 13.37
C ILE A 94 9.66 14.88 13.83
N VAL A 95 10.18 14.96 15.06
CA VAL A 95 11.00 13.89 15.63
C VAL A 95 10.20 12.58 15.73
N SER A 96 8.98 12.64 16.22
CA SER A 96 8.10 11.47 16.31
C SER A 96 7.76 10.89 14.92
N GLY A 97 7.46 11.73 13.93
CA GLY A 97 7.16 11.29 12.57
C GLY A 97 8.35 10.63 11.88
N VAL A 98 9.55 11.24 11.99
CA VAL A 98 10.79 10.66 11.45
C VAL A 98 11.12 9.33 12.13
N ALA A 99 10.94 9.22 13.45
CA ALA A 99 11.15 7.95 14.16
C ALA A 99 10.24 6.83 13.63
N ILE A 100 8.97 7.11 13.38
CA ILE A 100 8.02 6.14 12.78
C ILE A 100 8.47 5.72 11.38
N ASN A 101 8.93 6.64 10.55
CA ASN A 101 9.42 6.32 9.22
C ASN A 101 10.66 5.42 9.27
N ILE A 102 11.60 5.67 10.18
CA ILE A 102 12.77 4.81 10.38
C ILE A 102 12.35 3.41 10.84
N LEU A 103 11.43 3.32 11.81
CA LEU A 103 10.91 2.04 12.28
C LEU A 103 10.18 1.28 11.16
N ALA A 104 9.45 1.98 10.29
CA ALA A 104 8.74 1.40 9.17
C ALA A 104 9.66 0.82 8.07
N ILE A 105 10.88 1.32 7.94
CA ILE A 105 11.89 0.71 7.06
C ILE A 105 12.45 -0.58 7.67
N GLY A 106 12.71 -0.59 8.97
CA GLY A 106 13.40 -1.69 9.65
C GLY A 106 12.48 -2.84 10.05
N ILE A 107 11.39 -2.55 10.74
CA ILE A 107 10.51 -3.57 11.34
C ILE A 107 9.84 -4.46 10.28
N PRO A 108 9.15 -3.92 9.24
CA PRO A 108 8.55 -4.75 8.20
C PRO A 108 9.56 -5.60 7.45
N ARG A 109 10.76 -5.06 7.19
CA ARG A 109 11.82 -5.82 6.54
C ARG A 109 12.30 -7.00 7.40
N PHE A 110 12.52 -6.76 8.69
CA PHE A 110 12.89 -7.82 9.64
C PHE A 110 11.79 -8.90 9.72
N LEU A 111 10.53 -8.46 9.85
CA LEU A 111 9.38 -9.38 9.90
C LEU A 111 9.20 -10.16 8.60
N SER A 112 9.48 -9.56 7.43
CA SER A 112 9.44 -10.25 6.14
C SER A 112 10.48 -11.36 6.07
N ILE A 113 11.70 -11.10 6.52
CA ILE A 113 12.75 -12.11 6.58
C ILE A 113 12.33 -13.25 7.53
N ALA A 114 11.81 -12.92 8.70
CA ALA A 114 11.39 -13.90 9.68
C ALA A 114 10.16 -14.73 9.24
N ALA A 115 9.21 -14.10 8.55
CA ALA A 115 7.97 -14.75 8.15
C ALA A 115 8.04 -15.45 6.79
N TYR A 116 8.80 -14.91 5.84
CA TYR A 116 8.81 -15.35 4.44
C TYR A 116 10.21 -15.77 3.95
N GLY A 117 11.26 -15.61 4.75
CA GLY A 117 12.65 -15.88 4.33
C GLY A 117 13.20 -14.84 3.34
N GLN A 118 12.43 -13.81 2.98
CA GLN A 118 12.80 -12.78 2.00
C GLN A 118 12.52 -11.39 2.57
N GLY A 119 13.47 -10.46 2.39
CA GLY A 119 13.36 -9.12 2.99
C GLY A 119 12.63 -8.07 2.15
N THR A 120 12.28 -8.37 0.90
CA THR A 120 11.83 -7.35 -0.05
C THR A 120 10.42 -7.57 -0.61
N GLN A 121 9.91 -8.78 -0.57
CA GLN A 121 8.60 -9.12 -1.16
C GLN A 121 7.83 -10.08 -0.26
N SER A 122 6.51 -9.91 -0.20
CA SER A 122 5.58 -10.92 0.32
C SER A 122 5.22 -11.91 -0.79
N PRO A 123 4.82 -13.14 -0.46
CA PRO A 123 4.12 -14.01 -1.41
C PRO A 123 2.93 -13.29 -2.04
N GLN A 124 2.49 -13.77 -3.21
CA GLN A 124 1.31 -13.18 -3.87
C GLN A 124 0.07 -13.33 -2.97
N VAL A 125 -0.62 -12.23 -2.79
CA VAL A 125 -1.84 -12.16 -1.99
C VAL A 125 -3.05 -12.18 -2.92
N GLU A 126 -4.07 -12.92 -2.53
CA GLU A 126 -5.34 -12.94 -3.24
C GLU A 126 -5.95 -11.53 -3.31
N GLN A 127 -6.45 -11.16 -4.47
CA GLN A 127 -7.05 -9.83 -4.67
C GLN A 127 -8.39 -9.73 -3.93
N LEU A 128 -8.71 -8.52 -3.46
CA LEU A 128 -10.04 -8.23 -2.93
C LEU A 128 -11.11 -8.54 -4.00
N PRO A 129 -12.28 -9.06 -3.60
CA PRO A 129 -13.38 -9.31 -4.53
C PRO A 129 -13.73 -8.02 -5.28
N LYS A 130 -13.82 -8.12 -6.60
CA LYS A 130 -14.18 -6.98 -7.44
C LYS A 130 -15.65 -6.66 -7.21
N VAL A 131 -15.94 -5.42 -6.87
CA VAL A 131 -17.30 -4.90 -6.81
C VAL A 131 -17.61 -4.30 -8.18
N ASP A 132 -18.51 -4.94 -8.92
CA ASP A 132 -18.99 -4.39 -10.19
C ASP A 132 -19.90 -3.19 -9.90
N VAL A 133 -19.37 -1.99 -10.18
CA VAL A 133 -20.17 -0.77 -10.10
C VAL A 133 -20.91 -0.62 -11.42
N PRO A 134 -22.27 -0.63 -11.44
CA PRO A 134 -23.04 -0.48 -12.67
C PRO A 134 -22.66 0.83 -13.38
N GLY A 135 -22.28 0.73 -14.66
CA GLY A 135 -21.84 1.86 -15.48
C GLY A 135 -20.35 2.16 -15.51
N LEU A 136 -19.54 1.59 -14.60
CA LEU A 136 -18.06 1.70 -14.60
C LEU A 136 -17.38 0.38 -14.99
N GLY A 137 -18.09 -0.74 -14.95
CA GLY A 137 -17.57 -2.07 -15.27
C GLY A 137 -17.08 -2.21 -16.72
N ASP A 138 -17.66 -1.46 -17.64
CA ASP A 138 -17.28 -1.47 -19.07
C ASP A 138 -16.01 -0.64 -19.38
N ILE A 139 -15.57 0.20 -18.44
CA ILE A 139 -14.37 1.05 -18.58
C ILE A 139 -13.11 0.31 -18.07
N SER A 140 -13.27 -0.73 -17.25
CA SER A 140 -12.13 -1.53 -16.80
C SER A 140 -11.69 -2.47 -17.92
N PRO A 141 -10.43 -2.40 -18.40
CA PRO A 141 -9.91 -3.40 -19.31
C PRO A 141 -10.10 -4.78 -18.67
N ARG A 142 -10.85 -5.66 -19.36
CA ARG A 142 -11.04 -7.03 -18.90
C ARG A 142 -9.68 -7.68 -18.73
N PRO A 143 -9.42 -8.44 -17.64
CA PRO A 143 -8.22 -9.27 -17.55
C PRO A 143 -8.24 -10.20 -18.76
N GLY A 144 -7.22 -10.11 -19.61
CA GLY A 144 -7.13 -10.86 -20.88
C GLY A 144 -7.07 -10.00 -22.14
N THR A 145 -7.35 -8.68 -22.08
CA THR A 145 -7.14 -7.78 -23.23
C THR A 145 -5.76 -7.11 -23.22
N VAL A 146 -5.07 -7.11 -22.10
CA VAL A 146 -3.63 -6.87 -22.06
C VAL A 146 -2.98 -8.22 -22.31
N ASN A 147 -2.24 -8.32 -23.41
CA ASN A 147 -1.56 -9.54 -23.81
C ASN A 147 -0.65 -10.04 -22.68
N GLU A 148 -1.21 -10.88 -21.79
CA GLU A 148 -0.47 -11.53 -20.68
C GLU A 148 0.60 -12.49 -21.19
N GLY A 149 0.68 -12.68 -22.50
CA GLY A 149 1.65 -13.55 -23.17
C GLY A 149 3.08 -13.04 -23.22
N SER A 150 3.36 -11.80 -22.74
CA SER A 150 4.74 -11.29 -22.74
C SER A 150 5.46 -11.36 -21.38
N TRP A 151 4.74 -11.67 -20.31
CA TRP A 151 5.33 -11.86 -18.98
C TRP A 151 4.98 -13.28 -18.52
N GLY A 152 5.80 -14.24 -18.92
CA GLY A 152 5.66 -15.68 -18.69
C GLY A 152 4.81 -16.07 -17.47
N THR A 153 3.58 -16.53 -17.75
CA THR A 153 2.77 -17.30 -16.80
C THR A 153 3.15 -18.77 -16.73
N SER A 154 4.31 -19.14 -17.31
CA SER A 154 4.91 -20.43 -17.08
C SER A 154 5.62 -20.39 -15.74
N GLY A 155 5.27 -21.29 -14.83
CA GLY A 155 5.85 -21.46 -13.49
C GLY A 155 7.34 -21.83 -13.47
N ASP A 156 8.10 -21.36 -14.41
CA ASP A 156 9.53 -21.54 -14.53
C ASP A 156 10.26 -20.35 -13.90
N TRP A 157 10.19 -20.28 -12.57
CA TRP A 157 11.13 -19.46 -11.82
C TRP A 157 12.54 -20.03 -12.03
N VAL A 158 13.29 -19.40 -12.91
CA VAL A 158 14.73 -19.64 -13.00
C VAL A 158 15.36 -19.07 -11.73
N PRO A 159 15.93 -19.90 -10.85
CA PRO A 159 16.67 -19.38 -9.72
C PRO A 159 17.88 -18.64 -10.28
N TRP A 160 18.04 -17.39 -9.91
CA TRP A 160 19.25 -16.61 -10.18
C TRP A 160 20.44 -17.30 -9.52
N PRO A 161 21.59 -17.42 -10.23
CA PRO A 161 22.78 -18.02 -9.69
C PRO A 161 23.36 -17.25 -8.50
#